data_b5164a595dc28e5ff5cfcc3c9a0bec46
#
_entry.id   b5164a595dc28e5ff5cfcc3c9a0bec46
#
_cell.length_a   1.000
_cell.length_b   1.000
_cell.length_c   1.000
_cell.angle_alpha   90.00
_cell.angle_beta   90.00
_cell.angle_gamma   90.00
#
_symmetry.space_group_name_H-M   'P 1'
#
loop_
_entity.id
_entity.type
_entity.pdbx_description
1 polymer ?
#
loop_
_entity_poly.entity_id
_entity_poly.type
_entity_poly.pdbx_seq_one_letter_code
_entity_poly.pdbx_strand_id
1 'polypeptide(L)'
;MYQAFTDNLEKMLSGVSPLVLFLLVIFVGLFVFWRGCISTRKNNSSIFDTFLISSFAGVIVGRISFIINNLSSFTSRIWYWLPYEKYGDQVYLFRLLPWRFFRVWDWGIDIFSMFIGFLIIASVWGTIVKKWKWSHIFTTIFFTVQVMLGLAFLILGGANTRNTWMVEGVVMLLIPLILLFLKNSTKVINKRKKFNKVSL
;
A
#
# COMPACT_ATOMS: atom_id res chain seq x y z
N MET A 1 -30.10 -0.65 2.10
CA MET A 1 -29.15 -0.44 0.99
C MET A 1 -27.69 -0.64 1.43
N TYR A 2 -27.23 -0.04 2.53
CA TYR A 2 -25.87 -0.21 3.04
C TYR A 2 -25.55 -1.67 3.42
N GLN A 3 -26.41 -2.34 4.19
CA GLN A 3 -26.24 -3.75 4.57
C GLN A 3 -26.16 -4.68 3.35
N ALA A 4 -27.03 -4.50 2.36
CA ALA A 4 -26.99 -5.31 1.14
C ALA A 4 -25.67 -5.11 0.34
N PHE A 5 -25.07 -3.91 0.40
CA PHE A 5 -23.76 -3.66 -0.22
C PHE A 5 -22.65 -4.37 0.54
N THR A 6 -22.66 -4.30 1.88
CA THR A 6 -21.63 -4.97 2.71
C THR A 6 -21.69 -6.48 2.57
N ASP A 7 -22.90 -7.08 2.59
CA ASP A 7 -23.11 -8.53 2.45
C ASP A 7 -22.65 -9.04 1.08
N ASN A 8 -22.91 -8.29 0.01
CA ASN A 8 -22.44 -8.64 -1.32
C ASN A 8 -20.90 -8.54 -1.42
N LEU A 9 -20.30 -7.51 -0.82
CA LEU A 9 -18.85 -7.32 -0.83
C LEU A 9 -18.15 -8.43 -0.04
N GLU A 10 -18.67 -8.79 1.12
CA GLU A 10 -18.19 -9.92 1.92
C GLU A 10 -18.26 -11.23 1.13
N LYS A 11 -19.40 -11.51 0.50
CA LYS A 11 -19.59 -12.70 -0.32
C LYS A 11 -18.62 -12.76 -1.51
N MET A 12 -18.33 -11.63 -2.14
CA MET A 12 -17.34 -11.55 -3.21
C MET A 12 -15.91 -11.76 -2.71
N LEU A 13 -15.57 -11.19 -1.55
CA LEU A 13 -14.21 -11.26 -1.00
C LEU A 13 -13.90 -12.60 -0.32
N SER A 14 -14.91 -13.27 0.27
CA SER A 14 -14.73 -14.57 0.94
C SER A 14 -14.25 -15.68 0.01
N GLY A 15 -14.54 -15.57 -1.31
CA GLY A 15 -14.07 -16.52 -2.33
C GLY A 15 -12.67 -16.23 -2.88
N VAL A 16 -12.05 -15.08 -2.51
CA VAL A 16 -10.76 -14.67 -3.08
C VAL A 16 -9.65 -14.85 -2.05
N SER A 17 -8.55 -15.50 -2.46
CA SER A 17 -7.43 -15.66 -1.54
C SER A 17 -6.85 -14.31 -1.12
N PRO A 18 -6.45 -14.17 0.16
CA PRO A 18 -5.85 -12.95 0.69
C PRO A 18 -4.63 -12.45 -0.09
N LEU A 19 -3.86 -13.38 -0.64
CA LEU A 19 -2.70 -13.07 -1.47
C LEU A 19 -3.11 -12.34 -2.76
N VAL A 20 -4.20 -12.76 -3.40
CA VAL A 20 -4.72 -12.10 -4.61
C VAL A 20 -5.18 -10.68 -4.29
N LEU A 21 -5.85 -10.48 -3.16
CA LEU A 21 -6.28 -9.15 -2.72
C LEU A 21 -5.08 -8.24 -2.42
N PHE A 22 -4.04 -8.78 -1.79
CA PHE A 22 -2.80 -8.05 -1.54
C PHE A 22 -2.09 -7.65 -2.85
N LEU A 23 -1.99 -8.58 -3.80
CA LEU A 23 -1.43 -8.31 -5.13
C LEU A 23 -2.23 -7.25 -5.89
N LEU A 24 -3.55 -7.26 -5.76
CA LEU A 24 -4.42 -6.25 -6.36
C LEU A 24 -4.10 -4.84 -5.82
N VAL A 25 -3.96 -4.69 -4.50
CA VAL A 25 -3.58 -3.41 -3.87
C VAL A 25 -2.22 -2.93 -4.40
N ILE A 26 -1.23 -3.83 -4.48
CA ILE A 26 0.09 -3.49 -5.02
C ILE A 26 -0.01 -3.08 -6.49
N PHE A 27 -0.76 -3.79 -7.31
CA PHE A 27 -0.91 -3.52 -8.74
C PHE A 27 -1.59 -2.17 -8.99
N VAL A 28 -2.67 -1.87 -8.27
CA VAL A 28 -3.33 -0.56 -8.33
C VAL A 28 -2.39 0.55 -7.85
N GLY A 29 -1.66 0.31 -6.77
CA GLY A 29 -0.65 1.25 -6.27
C GLY A 29 0.44 1.54 -7.31
N LEU A 30 0.95 0.50 -7.95
CA LEU A 30 1.93 0.63 -9.03
C LEU A 30 1.38 1.46 -10.20
N PHE A 31 0.14 1.20 -10.61
CA PHE A 31 -0.51 1.95 -11.70
C PHE A 31 -0.66 3.45 -11.35
N VAL A 32 -1.13 3.76 -10.14
CA VAL A 32 -1.27 5.14 -9.65
C VAL A 32 0.09 5.85 -9.58
N PHE A 33 1.09 5.17 -9.02
CA PHE A 33 2.46 5.69 -8.93
C PHE A 33 3.07 5.95 -10.30
N TRP A 34 2.97 4.99 -11.21
CA TRP A 34 3.43 5.10 -12.59
C TRP A 34 2.75 6.27 -13.31
N ARG A 35 1.42 6.37 -13.22
CA ARG A 35 0.65 7.45 -13.85
C ARG A 35 1.06 8.83 -13.33
N GLY A 36 1.29 8.94 -12.03
CA GLY A 36 1.77 10.18 -11.39
C GLY A 36 3.18 10.57 -11.84
N CYS A 37 4.09 9.60 -11.92
CA CYS A 37 5.48 9.83 -12.32
C CYS A 37 5.64 10.12 -13.82
N ILE A 38 4.87 9.46 -14.69
CA ILE A 38 4.94 9.68 -16.15
C ILE A 38 4.52 11.10 -16.53
N SER A 39 3.58 11.68 -15.79
CA SER A 39 3.17 13.07 -15.99
C SER A 39 4.32 14.07 -15.80
N THR A 40 5.38 13.68 -15.11
CA THR A 40 6.60 14.46 -14.85
C THR A 40 7.79 14.03 -15.73
N ARG A 41 7.55 13.27 -16.79
CA ARG A 41 8.55 12.77 -17.76
C ARG A 41 9.67 11.93 -17.12
N LYS A 42 9.34 11.07 -16.16
CA LYS A 42 10.30 10.12 -15.56
C LYS A 42 10.46 8.89 -16.44
N ASN A 43 11.65 8.26 -16.38
CA ASN A 43 11.91 7.03 -17.10
C ASN A 43 11.16 5.86 -16.45
N ASN A 44 10.50 5.01 -17.24
CA ASN A 44 9.70 3.88 -16.79
C ASN A 44 10.50 2.92 -15.90
N SER A 45 11.72 2.53 -16.30
CA SER A 45 12.58 1.66 -15.49
C SER A 45 12.81 2.24 -14.09
N SER A 46 13.16 3.54 -14.01
CA SER A 46 13.36 4.21 -12.72
C SER A 46 12.12 4.29 -11.86
N ILE A 47 10.92 4.36 -12.48
CA ILE A 47 9.63 4.36 -11.76
C ILE A 47 9.41 2.99 -11.13
N PHE A 48 9.55 1.91 -11.92
CA PHE A 48 9.39 0.54 -11.44
C PHE A 48 10.37 0.19 -10.34
N ASP A 49 11.67 0.51 -10.52
CA ASP A 49 12.69 0.29 -9.50
C ASP A 49 12.32 0.96 -8.17
N THR A 50 11.93 2.25 -8.24
CA THR A 50 11.57 3.01 -7.04
C THR A 50 10.37 2.39 -6.34
N PHE A 51 9.33 2.00 -7.09
CA PHE A 51 8.14 1.38 -6.52
C PHE A 51 8.45 0.02 -5.89
N LEU A 52 9.17 -0.85 -6.60
CA LEU A 52 9.49 -2.20 -6.11
C LEU A 52 10.37 -2.16 -4.86
N ILE A 53 11.44 -1.35 -4.87
CA ILE A 53 12.34 -1.21 -3.71
C ILE A 53 11.57 -0.67 -2.51
N SER A 54 10.71 0.33 -2.73
CA SER A 54 9.92 0.91 -1.65
C SER A 54 8.85 -0.03 -1.12
N SER A 55 8.22 -0.82 -1.99
CA SER A 55 7.24 -1.84 -1.58
C SER A 55 7.90 -2.93 -0.74
N PHE A 56 9.05 -3.43 -1.18
CA PHE A 56 9.81 -4.45 -0.45
C PHE A 56 10.28 -3.93 0.92
N ALA A 57 10.83 -2.72 0.96
CA ALA A 57 11.24 -2.09 2.21
C ALA A 57 10.06 -1.82 3.14
N GLY A 58 8.91 -1.41 2.58
CA GLY A 58 7.67 -1.25 3.34
C GLY A 58 7.23 -2.53 4.03
N VAL A 59 7.24 -3.66 3.32
CA VAL A 59 6.91 -4.99 3.90
C VAL A 59 7.87 -5.34 5.03
N ILE A 60 9.18 -5.08 4.87
CA ILE A 60 10.17 -5.32 5.92
C ILE A 60 9.87 -4.47 7.15
N VAL A 61 9.60 -3.17 6.99
CA VAL A 61 9.27 -2.25 8.10
C VAL A 61 7.99 -2.69 8.79
N GLY A 62 6.94 -3.02 8.04
CA GLY A 62 5.69 -3.53 8.60
C GLY A 62 5.87 -4.83 9.36
N ARG A 63 6.75 -5.74 8.89
CA ARG A 63 7.08 -6.98 9.59
C ARG A 63 7.84 -6.72 10.89
N ILE A 64 8.84 -5.86 10.87
CA ILE A 64 9.61 -5.48 12.05
C ILE A 64 8.69 -4.85 13.10
N SER A 65 7.84 -3.91 12.71
CA SER A 65 6.86 -3.29 13.60
C SER A 65 5.93 -4.31 14.24
N PHE A 66 5.40 -5.24 13.44
CA PHE A 66 4.55 -6.31 13.95
C PHE A 66 5.26 -7.20 14.98
N ILE A 67 6.52 -7.56 14.74
CA ILE A 67 7.33 -8.35 15.66
C ILE A 67 7.55 -7.60 16.97
N ILE A 68 7.90 -6.32 16.91
CA ILE A 68 8.12 -5.48 18.10
C ILE A 68 6.84 -5.39 18.96
N ASN A 69 5.70 -5.16 18.32
CA ASN A 69 4.40 -5.05 19.01
C ASN A 69 3.92 -6.39 19.60
N ASN A 70 4.42 -7.52 19.10
CA ASN A 70 4.06 -8.86 19.55
C ASN A 70 5.25 -9.66 20.07
N LEU A 71 6.25 -8.99 20.63
CA LEU A 71 7.54 -9.60 21.00
C LEU A 71 7.40 -10.82 21.90
N SER A 72 6.53 -10.77 22.90
CA SER A 72 6.28 -11.87 23.83
C SER A 72 5.83 -13.15 23.12
N SER A 73 4.95 -13.03 22.12
CA SER A 73 4.48 -14.19 21.36
C SER A 73 5.55 -14.77 20.45
N PHE A 74 6.53 -13.98 20.01
CA PHE A 74 7.64 -14.45 19.19
C PHE A 74 8.74 -15.10 20.02
N THR A 75 9.08 -14.55 21.20
CA THR A 75 10.17 -15.04 22.05
C THR A 75 9.80 -16.30 22.83
N SER A 76 8.53 -16.64 22.97
CA SER A 76 8.04 -17.82 23.71
C SER A 76 8.34 -19.17 23.02
N ARG A 77 8.86 -19.17 21.80
CA ARG A 77 9.14 -20.40 21.05
C ARG A 77 10.62 -20.72 21.00
N ILE A 78 10.89 -22.02 20.92
CA ILE A 78 12.25 -22.57 20.89
C ILE A 78 12.97 -22.19 19.60
N TRP A 79 14.30 -22.01 19.70
CA TRP A 79 15.19 -21.80 18.56
C TRP A 79 15.47 -23.11 17.83
N TYR A 80 15.34 -23.08 16.52
CA TYR A 80 15.61 -24.23 15.68
C TYR A 80 16.28 -23.77 14.37
N TRP A 81 17.42 -24.38 14.05
CA TRP A 81 18.26 -23.91 12.94
C TRP A 81 17.74 -24.35 11.56
N LEU A 82 16.97 -25.44 11.49
CA LEU A 82 16.39 -25.89 10.24
C LEU A 82 15.14 -25.06 9.92
N PRO A 83 14.96 -24.61 8.64
CA PRO A 83 13.82 -23.82 8.24
C PRO A 83 12.50 -24.63 8.16
N TYR A 84 12.54 -25.93 8.42
CA TYR A 84 11.40 -26.82 8.36
C TYR A 84 11.38 -27.77 9.54
N GLU A 85 10.17 -28.17 9.93
CA GLU A 85 9.91 -29.25 10.89
C GLU A 85 9.07 -30.32 10.21
N LYS A 86 9.39 -31.61 10.43
CA LYS A 86 8.63 -32.72 9.92
C LYS A 86 7.92 -33.44 11.09
N TYR A 87 6.59 -33.51 11.01
CA TYR A 87 5.75 -34.27 11.93
C TYR A 87 4.95 -35.29 11.10
N GLY A 88 5.33 -36.56 11.17
CA GLY A 88 4.78 -37.57 10.26
C GLY A 88 5.02 -37.23 8.80
N ASP A 89 3.97 -37.15 8.00
CA ASP A 89 4.04 -36.80 6.59
C ASP A 89 3.88 -35.29 6.31
N GLN A 90 3.65 -34.49 7.36
CA GLN A 90 3.47 -33.03 7.20
C GLN A 90 4.77 -32.28 7.45
N VAL A 91 5.06 -31.32 6.55
CA VAL A 91 6.21 -30.43 6.66
C VAL A 91 5.73 -29.03 6.98
N TYR A 92 6.23 -28.44 8.06
CA TYR A 92 5.94 -27.08 8.48
C TYR A 92 7.13 -26.17 8.23
N LEU A 93 6.93 -25.11 7.45
CA LEU A 93 8.00 -24.17 7.07
C LEU A 93 8.04 -22.97 8.03
N PHE A 94 9.23 -22.56 8.40
CA PHE A 94 9.50 -21.30 9.13
C PHE A 94 8.70 -21.11 10.43
N ARG A 95 8.36 -22.19 11.14
CA ARG A 95 7.50 -22.15 12.34
C ARG A 95 8.24 -21.70 13.59
N LEU A 96 9.53 -22.03 13.70
CA LEU A 96 10.39 -21.76 14.86
C LEU A 96 11.36 -20.61 14.59
N LEU A 97 11.97 -20.07 15.65
CA LEU A 97 13.02 -19.06 15.56
C LEU A 97 14.33 -19.66 15.00
N PRO A 98 15.14 -18.90 14.26
CA PRO A 98 14.96 -17.50 13.84
C PRO A 98 14.05 -17.35 12.61
N TRP A 99 13.70 -18.42 11.94
CA TRP A 99 12.99 -18.46 10.67
C TRP A 99 11.59 -17.86 10.75
N ARG A 100 10.95 -17.93 11.90
CA ARG A 100 9.63 -17.34 12.15
C ARG A 100 9.57 -15.84 11.85
N PHE A 101 10.69 -15.14 11.97
CA PHE A 101 10.74 -13.71 11.62
C PHE A 101 10.41 -13.44 10.15
N PHE A 102 10.77 -14.36 9.25
CA PHE A 102 10.55 -14.25 7.81
C PHE A 102 9.15 -14.68 7.34
N ARG A 103 8.34 -15.23 8.24
CA ARG A 103 7.02 -15.76 7.93
C ARG A 103 5.99 -14.63 7.78
N VAL A 104 5.99 -13.95 6.62
CA VAL A 104 5.11 -12.80 6.31
C VAL A 104 3.73 -13.21 5.83
N TRP A 105 3.55 -14.44 5.34
CA TRP A 105 2.30 -14.95 4.77
C TRP A 105 1.20 -15.26 5.78
N ASP A 106 1.49 -15.25 7.08
CA ASP A 106 0.51 -15.43 8.16
C ASP A 106 -0.10 -14.10 8.63
N TRP A 107 -0.17 -13.08 7.76
CA TRP A 107 -0.69 -11.75 8.08
C TRP A 107 0.02 -11.02 9.24
N GLY A 108 1.16 -11.46 9.63
CA GLY A 108 1.97 -10.81 10.65
C GLY A 108 2.67 -9.56 10.13
N ILE A 109 1.94 -8.61 9.56
CA ILE A 109 2.46 -7.34 9.05
C ILE A 109 1.59 -6.21 9.63
N ASP A 110 2.25 -5.20 10.19
CA ASP A 110 1.58 -3.96 10.56
C ASP A 110 1.42 -3.07 9.31
N ILE A 111 0.17 -2.93 8.88
CA ILE A 111 -0.19 -2.24 7.64
C ILE A 111 0.21 -0.77 7.67
N PHE A 112 0.00 -0.08 8.80
CA PHE A 112 0.37 1.34 8.91
C PHE A 112 1.88 1.54 8.77
N SER A 113 2.67 0.76 9.50
CA SER A 113 4.13 0.80 9.42
C SER A 113 4.64 0.42 8.04
N MET A 114 3.98 -0.51 7.36
CA MET A 114 4.29 -0.88 5.98
C MET A 114 4.14 0.32 5.03
N PHE A 115 3.03 1.07 5.13
CA PHE A 115 2.82 2.25 4.29
C PHE A 115 3.73 3.42 4.65
N ILE A 116 4.03 3.61 5.94
CA ILE A 116 5.01 4.61 6.40
C ILE A 116 6.40 4.26 5.85
N GLY A 117 6.81 2.99 5.94
CA GLY A 117 8.06 2.51 5.37
C GLY A 117 8.14 2.74 3.86
N PHE A 118 7.08 2.41 3.12
CA PHE A 118 7.00 2.69 1.69
C PHE A 118 7.17 4.19 1.40
N LEU A 119 6.46 5.06 2.12
CA LEU A 119 6.51 6.52 1.93
C LEU A 119 7.92 7.06 2.17
N ILE A 120 8.57 6.65 3.26
CA ILE A 120 9.92 7.10 3.60
C ILE A 120 10.92 6.64 2.54
N ILE A 121 10.94 5.34 2.21
CA ILE A 121 11.91 4.79 1.28
C ILE A 121 11.68 5.31 -0.14
N ALA A 122 10.44 5.42 -0.61
CA ALA A 122 10.15 6.00 -1.92
C ALA A 122 10.61 7.46 -2.02
N SER A 123 10.44 8.21 -0.94
CA SER A 123 10.89 9.60 -0.85
C SER A 123 12.41 9.71 -0.86
N VAL A 124 13.09 8.95 -0.03
CA VAL A 124 14.56 8.94 0.06
C VAL A 124 15.19 8.43 -1.23
N TRP A 125 14.73 7.29 -1.75
CA TRP A 125 15.25 6.70 -2.98
C TRP A 125 15.03 7.61 -4.18
N GLY A 126 13.83 8.16 -4.31
CA GLY A 126 13.49 9.06 -5.41
C GLY A 126 14.30 10.36 -5.39
N THR A 127 14.56 10.93 -4.22
CA THR A 127 15.31 12.21 -4.13
C THR A 127 16.81 12.01 -4.15
N ILE A 128 17.35 11.06 -3.40
CA ILE A 128 18.81 10.89 -3.27
C ILE A 128 19.37 10.10 -4.43
N VAL A 129 18.80 8.93 -4.77
CA VAL A 129 19.34 8.03 -5.78
C VAL A 129 18.93 8.46 -7.19
N LYS A 130 17.64 8.72 -7.39
CA LYS A 130 17.11 9.07 -8.73
C LYS A 130 17.16 10.60 -8.98
N LYS A 131 17.53 11.42 -7.99
CA LYS A 131 17.66 12.90 -8.09
C LYS A 131 16.38 13.60 -8.58
N TRP A 132 15.21 13.08 -8.18
CA TRP A 132 13.93 13.66 -8.54
C TRP A 132 13.61 14.86 -7.64
N LYS A 133 12.90 15.86 -8.18
CA LYS A 133 12.47 17.03 -7.39
C LYS A 133 11.46 16.58 -6.32
N TRP A 134 11.75 16.88 -5.06
CA TRP A 134 10.97 16.51 -3.88
C TRP A 134 9.47 16.85 -4.02
N SER A 135 9.15 18.09 -4.41
CA SER A 135 7.75 18.54 -4.52
C SER A 135 6.89 17.73 -5.49
N HIS A 136 7.49 17.17 -6.55
CA HIS A 136 6.77 16.36 -7.51
C HIS A 136 6.59 14.92 -7.03
N ILE A 137 7.64 14.36 -6.43
CA ILE A 137 7.60 12.97 -6.01
C ILE A 137 6.75 12.80 -4.76
N PHE A 138 6.86 13.69 -3.80
CA PHE A 138 6.09 13.63 -2.55
C PHE A 138 4.58 13.59 -2.81
N THR A 139 4.08 14.47 -3.70
CA THR A 139 2.66 14.46 -4.07
C THR A 139 2.25 13.12 -4.67
N THR A 140 3.08 12.55 -5.58
CA THR A 140 2.77 11.27 -6.23
C THR A 140 2.77 10.12 -5.23
N ILE A 141 3.79 10.07 -4.34
CA ILE A 141 3.89 9.05 -3.30
C ILE A 141 2.70 9.14 -2.34
N PHE A 142 2.37 10.34 -1.87
CA PHE A 142 1.24 10.58 -0.97
C PHE A 142 -0.07 10.06 -1.55
N PHE A 143 -0.36 10.41 -2.82
CA PHE A 143 -1.54 9.91 -3.51
C PHE A 143 -1.54 8.38 -3.65
N THR A 144 -0.39 7.80 -3.98
CA THR A 144 -0.26 6.36 -4.13
C THR A 144 -0.53 5.64 -2.81
N VAL A 145 0.11 6.09 -1.73
CA VAL A 145 -0.09 5.53 -0.38
C VAL A 145 -1.54 5.66 0.05
N GLN A 146 -2.16 6.81 -0.19
CA GLN A 146 -3.55 7.03 0.18
C GLN A 146 -4.53 6.11 -0.56
N VAL A 147 -4.31 5.88 -1.86
CA VAL A 147 -5.12 4.93 -2.63
C VAL A 147 -4.90 3.50 -2.17
N MET A 148 -3.64 3.09 -1.97
CA MET A 148 -3.32 1.74 -1.48
C MET A 148 -3.91 1.48 -0.09
N LEU A 149 -3.78 2.44 0.83
CA LEU A 149 -4.32 2.36 2.19
C LEU A 149 -5.85 2.28 2.16
N GLY A 150 -6.49 3.12 1.36
CA GLY A 150 -7.94 3.11 1.19
C GLY A 150 -8.46 1.77 0.67
N LEU A 151 -7.81 1.18 -0.33
CA LEU A 151 -8.14 -0.15 -0.84
C LEU A 151 -7.89 -1.23 0.22
N ALA A 152 -6.78 -1.17 0.96
CA ALA A 152 -6.48 -2.12 2.02
C ALA A 152 -7.56 -2.10 3.12
N PHE A 153 -8.01 -0.91 3.55
CA PHE A 153 -9.09 -0.78 4.52
C PHE A 153 -10.43 -1.26 4.00
N LEU A 154 -10.77 -1.02 2.73
CA LEU A 154 -11.98 -1.57 2.12
C LEU A 154 -11.98 -3.09 2.11
N ILE A 155 -10.86 -3.69 1.70
CA ILE A 155 -10.71 -5.15 1.65
C ILE A 155 -10.78 -5.75 3.06
N LEU A 156 -10.04 -5.19 4.02
CA LEU A 156 -10.03 -5.69 5.40
C LEU A 156 -11.36 -5.44 6.12
N GLY A 157 -12.00 -4.30 5.86
CA GLY A 157 -13.32 -3.98 6.39
C GLY A 157 -14.38 -4.94 5.87
N GLY A 158 -14.35 -5.25 4.57
CA GLY A 158 -15.24 -6.23 3.96
C GLY A 158 -15.00 -7.66 4.45
N ALA A 159 -13.73 -8.06 4.62
CA ALA A 159 -13.37 -9.39 5.09
C ALA A 159 -13.69 -9.63 6.59
N ASN A 160 -13.67 -8.57 7.42
CA ASN A 160 -13.88 -8.66 8.87
C ASN A 160 -15.22 -8.10 9.36
N THR A 161 -16.13 -7.75 8.44
CA THR A 161 -17.43 -7.11 8.75
C THR A 161 -17.32 -5.85 9.64
N ARG A 162 -16.16 -5.19 9.64
CA ARG A 162 -15.92 -3.95 10.40
C ARG A 162 -16.32 -2.74 9.57
N ASN A 163 -17.55 -2.28 9.78
CA ASN A 163 -18.12 -1.12 9.08
C ASN A 163 -17.27 0.16 9.19
N THR A 164 -16.60 0.37 10.32
CA THR A 164 -15.72 1.54 10.52
C THR A 164 -14.57 1.55 9.51
N TRP A 165 -13.91 0.42 9.29
CA TRP A 165 -12.80 0.32 8.34
C TRP A 165 -13.24 0.51 6.90
N MET A 166 -14.45 0.06 6.55
CA MET A 166 -15.00 0.32 5.21
C MET A 166 -15.25 1.79 4.97
N VAL A 167 -15.80 2.51 5.96
CA VAL A 167 -16.03 3.97 5.87
C VAL A 167 -14.69 4.70 5.74
N GLU A 168 -13.69 4.35 6.55
CA GLU A 168 -12.34 4.91 6.47
C GLU A 168 -11.72 4.67 5.09
N GLY A 169 -11.86 3.47 4.54
CA GLY A 169 -11.39 3.12 3.20
C GLY A 169 -12.03 3.99 2.11
N VAL A 170 -13.35 4.16 2.16
CA VAL A 170 -14.08 5.04 1.22
C VAL A 170 -13.61 6.48 1.34
N VAL A 171 -13.50 7.02 2.56
CA VAL A 171 -13.03 8.39 2.80
C VAL A 171 -11.62 8.59 2.25
N MET A 172 -10.71 7.63 2.52
CA MET A 172 -9.33 7.66 2.00
C MET A 172 -9.25 7.66 0.46
N LEU A 173 -10.18 6.99 -0.23
CA LEU A 173 -10.25 6.99 -1.69
C LEU A 173 -10.88 8.27 -2.26
N LEU A 174 -11.85 8.86 -1.55
CA LEU A 174 -12.51 10.09 -1.99
C LEU A 174 -11.59 11.31 -1.94
N ILE A 175 -10.72 11.41 -0.93
CA ILE A 175 -9.81 12.56 -0.78
C ILE A 175 -8.93 12.77 -2.03
N PRO A 176 -8.19 11.77 -2.57
CA PRO A 176 -7.40 11.95 -3.78
C PRO A 176 -8.25 12.30 -5.00
N LEU A 177 -9.45 11.74 -5.14
CA LEU A 177 -10.35 12.08 -6.24
C LEU A 177 -10.81 13.54 -6.18
N ILE A 178 -11.19 14.03 -5.00
CA ILE A 178 -11.57 15.44 -4.80
C ILE A 178 -10.39 16.37 -5.11
N LEU A 179 -9.18 16.06 -4.63
CA LEU A 179 -8.00 16.87 -4.89
C LEU A 179 -7.62 16.90 -6.38
N LEU A 180 -7.76 15.77 -7.09
CA LEU A 180 -7.58 15.71 -8.54
C LEU A 180 -8.62 16.58 -9.29
N PHE A 181 -9.87 16.53 -8.87
CA PHE A 181 -10.94 17.33 -9.44
C PHE A 181 -10.68 18.83 -9.23
N LEU A 182 -10.33 19.26 -8.02
CA LEU A 182 -9.99 20.65 -7.71
C LEU A 182 -8.79 21.15 -8.52
N LYS A 183 -7.75 20.34 -8.68
CA LYS A 183 -6.57 20.67 -9.48
C LYS A 183 -6.89 20.83 -10.97
N ASN A 184 -7.81 20.05 -11.50
CA ASN A 184 -8.25 20.19 -12.89
C ASN A 184 -9.12 21.44 -13.09
N SER A 185 -10.01 21.72 -12.15
CA SER A 185 -10.86 22.93 -12.19
C SER A 185 -10.04 24.21 -12.18
N THR A 186 -9.01 24.29 -11.32
CA THR A 186 -8.11 25.47 -11.29
C THR A 186 -7.30 25.66 -12.57
N LYS A 187 -6.89 24.56 -13.23
CA LYS A 187 -6.20 24.64 -14.53
C LYS A 187 -7.12 25.21 -15.64
N VAL A 188 -8.38 24.78 -15.65
CA VAL A 188 -9.38 25.26 -16.63
C VAL A 188 -9.65 26.74 -16.43
N ILE A 189 -9.82 27.20 -15.18
CA ILE A 189 -10.05 28.60 -14.82
C ILE A 189 -8.86 29.48 -15.24
N ASN A 190 -7.64 29.04 -14.96
CA ASN A 190 -6.44 29.77 -15.32
C ASN A 190 -6.23 29.87 -16.85
N LYS A 191 -6.61 28.80 -17.58
CA LYS A 191 -6.55 28.81 -19.06
C LYS A 191 -7.56 29.80 -19.64
N ARG A 192 -8.78 29.87 -19.09
CA ARG A 192 -9.79 30.86 -19.49
C ARG A 192 -9.34 32.31 -19.22
N LYS A 193 -8.75 32.57 -18.01
CA LYS A 193 -8.22 33.91 -17.69
C LYS A 193 -7.09 34.33 -18.61
N LYS A 194 -6.26 33.40 -19.10
CA LYS A 194 -5.18 33.73 -20.04
C LYS A 194 -5.72 34.04 -21.45
N PHE A 195 -6.78 33.37 -21.88
CA PHE A 195 -7.44 33.61 -23.16
C PHE A 195 -8.10 34.99 -23.18
N ASN A 196 -8.81 35.37 -22.13
CA ASN A 196 -9.49 36.69 -22.06
C ASN A 196 -8.51 37.87 -21.92
N LYS A 197 -7.24 37.64 -21.52
CA LYS A 197 -6.20 38.69 -21.50
C LYS A 197 -5.53 38.91 -22.86
N VAL A 198 -5.66 38.00 -23.79
CA VAL A 198 -5.05 38.09 -25.14
C VAL A 198 -6.05 38.68 -26.17
N SER A 199 -7.35 38.72 -25.80
CA SER A 199 -8.43 39.24 -26.63
C SER A 199 -8.82 40.70 -26.32
N LEU A 200 -8.08 41.38 -25.46
CA LEU A 200 -8.12 42.82 -25.17
C LEU A 200 -6.82 43.48 -25.63
#